data_8841a7b96d63aac48cd57d4ef11747ce
#
_entry.id   8841a7b96d63aac48cd57d4ef11747ce
#
_cell.length_a   1.000
_cell.length_b   1.000
_cell.length_c   1.000
_cell.angle_alpha   90.00
_cell.angle_beta   90.00
_cell.angle_gamma   90.00
#
_symmetry.space_group_name_H-M   'P 1'
#
loop_
_entity.id
_entity.type
_entity.pdbx_description
1 polymer ?
#
loop_
_entity_poly.entity_id
_entity_poly.type
_entity_poly.pdbx_seq_one_letter_code
_entity_poly.pdbx_strand_id
1 'polypeptide(L)' 'MTTPQPENTTYKVLRLTTEGFTEVDSVNAVHLTKAQCDQVIQNLIADGVNPREIRAVKDN' A
#
# COMPACT_ATOMS: atom_id res chain seq x y z
N MET A 1 6.15 -28.08 2.54
CA MET A 1 6.59 -27.11 1.53
C MET A 1 5.54 -26.01 1.40
N THR A 2 5.98 -24.79 1.51
CA THR A 2 5.08 -23.67 1.34
C THR A 2 4.82 -23.39 -0.13
N THR A 3 3.59 -23.08 -0.42
CA THR A 3 3.25 -22.60 -1.74
C THR A 3 3.75 -21.17 -1.85
N PRO A 4 4.67 -20.89 -2.76
CA PRO A 4 5.14 -19.53 -2.90
C PRO A 4 4.01 -18.63 -3.40
N GLN A 5 4.00 -17.42 -2.92
CA GLN A 5 3.09 -16.43 -3.46
C GLN A 5 3.46 -16.17 -4.91
N PRO A 6 2.48 -15.88 -5.75
CA PRO A 6 2.80 -15.47 -7.11
C PRO A 6 3.75 -14.28 -7.08
N GLU A 7 4.86 -14.42 -7.76
CA GLU A 7 5.87 -13.35 -7.74
C GLU A 7 5.36 -12.07 -8.38
N ASN A 8 4.35 -12.20 -9.23
CA ASN A 8 3.78 -11.05 -9.91
C ASN A 8 2.61 -10.43 -9.16
N THR A 9 2.33 -10.90 -7.94
CA THR A 9 1.31 -10.27 -7.12
C THR A 9 1.90 -9.03 -6.47
N THR A 10 1.33 -7.89 -6.81
CA THR A 10 1.78 -6.62 -6.28
C THR A 10 0.62 -5.87 -5.66
N TYR A 11 0.95 -4.85 -4.92
CA TYR A 11 -0.02 -4.07 -4.17
C TYR A 11 0.22 -2.59 -4.39
N LYS A 12 -0.79 -1.81 -4.08
CA LYS A 12 -0.65 -0.36 -4.05
C LYS A 12 -1.31 0.15 -2.79
N VAL A 13 -0.89 1.33 -2.35
CA VAL A 13 -1.39 1.94 -1.13
C VAL A 13 -2.29 3.09 -1.51
N LEU A 14 -3.47 3.12 -0.91
CA LEU A 14 -4.44 4.18 -1.10
C LEU A 14 -4.59 4.96 0.20
N ARG A 15 -4.86 6.23 0.07
CA ARG A 15 -5.11 7.12 1.18
C ARG A 15 -6.44 7.79 1.00
N LEU A 16 -7.20 7.92 2.09
CA LEU A 16 -8.49 8.58 2.06
C LEU A 16 -8.29 10.09 1.90
N THR A 17 -8.94 10.65 0.91
CA THR A 17 -8.95 12.08 0.66
C THR A 17 -10.40 12.54 0.54
N THR A 18 -10.59 13.83 0.29
CA THR A 18 -11.94 14.36 0.07
C THR A 18 -12.64 13.73 -1.13
N GLU A 19 -11.87 13.13 -2.02
CA GLU A 19 -12.41 12.46 -3.20
C GLU A 19 -12.57 10.95 -3.00
N GLY A 20 -12.31 10.46 -1.79
CA GLY A 20 -12.33 9.05 -1.49
C GLY A 20 -10.92 8.49 -1.40
N PHE A 21 -10.80 7.17 -1.52
CA PHE A 21 -9.48 6.54 -1.50
C PHE A 21 -8.79 6.76 -2.83
N THR A 22 -7.64 7.42 -2.78
CA THR A 22 -6.83 7.69 -3.96
C THR A 22 -5.44 7.12 -3.77
N GLU A 23 -4.73 6.89 -4.87
CA GLU A 23 -3.37 6.38 -4.79
C GLU A 23 -2.48 7.42 -4.12
N VAL A 24 -1.59 6.92 -3.25
CA VAL A 24 -0.62 7.79 -2.61
C VAL A 24 0.30 8.36 -3.68
N ASP A 25 0.50 9.67 -3.64
CA ASP A 25 1.31 10.38 -4.62
C ASP A 25 2.79 10.17 -4.32
N SER A 26 3.26 8.97 -4.60
CA SER A 26 4.63 8.57 -4.36
C SER A 26 5.02 7.56 -5.43
N VAL A 27 6.21 7.72 -5.97
CA VAL A 27 6.69 6.81 -7.01
C VAL A 27 6.80 5.38 -6.53
N ASN A 28 6.88 5.18 -5.23
CA ASN A 28 7.04 3.85 -4.64
C ASN A 28 5.76 3.31 -4.02
N ALA A 29 4.62 3.87 -4.37
CA ALA A 29 3.36 3.47 -3.76
C ALA A 29 2.56 2.47 -4.60
N VAL A 30 3.09 2.06 -5.75
CA VAL A 30 2.44 1.08 -6.63
C VAL A 30 3.43 -0.02 -6.97
N HIS A 31 2.92 -1.17 -7.40
CA HIS A 31 3.73 -2.33 -7.76
C HIS A 31 4.62 -2.79 -6.61
N LEU A 32 4.07 -2.77 -5.40
CA LEU A 32 4.81 -3.11 -4.20
C LEU A 32 4.62 -4.57 -3.84
N THR A 33 5.67 -5.20 -3.32
CA THR A 33 5.48 -6.47 -2.64
C THR A 33 4.73 -6.20 -1.33
N LYS A 34 4.22 -7.27 -0.71
CA LYS A 34 3.51 -7.11 0.54
C LYS A 34 4.38 -6.45 1.60
N ALA A 35 5.64 -6.85 1.68
CA ALA A 35 6.58 -6.28 2.66
C ALA A 35 6.81 -4.79 2.39
N GLN A 36 6.97 -4.42 1.12
CA GLN A 36 7.15 -3.02 0.75
C GLN A 36 5.89 -2.22 1.06
N CYS A 37 4.73 -2.81 0.81
CA CYS A 37 3.46 -2.17 1.10
C CYS A 37 3.34 -1.86 2.59
N ASP A 38 3.67 -2.83 3.42
CA ASP A 38 3.64 -2.63 4.88
C ASP A 38 4.59 -1.52 5.28
N GLN A 39 5.75 -1.42 4.65
CA GLN A 39 6.71 -0.38 4.95
C GLN A 39 6.16 1.00 4.60
N VAL A 40 5.51 1.12 3.44
CA VAL A 40 4.90 2.39 3.05
C VAL A 40 3.82 2.80 4.06
N ILE A 41 3.00 1.84 4.47
CA ILE A 41 1.96 2.11 5.45
C ILE A 41 2.57 2.58 6.77
N GLN A 42 3.64 1.93 7.24
CA GLN A 42 4.30 2.33 8.46
C GLN A 42 4.85 3.74 8.36
N ASN A 43 5.42 4.08 7.21
CA ASN A 43 5.94 5.42 6.99
C ASN A 43 4.85 6.48 7.04
N LEU A 44 3.69 6.18 6.45
CA LEU A 44 2.55 7.11 6.48
C LEU A 44 2.05 7.31 7.91
N ILE A 45 1.97 6.23 8.68
CA ILE A 45 1.55 6.32 10.07
C ILE A 45 2.55 7.17 10.87
N ALA A 46 3.83 6.96 10.62
CA ALA A 46 4.87 7.75 11.29
C ALA A 46 4.78 9.23 10.96
N ASP A 47 4.27 9.55 9.76
CA ASP A 47 4.07 10.94 9.36
C ASP A 47 2.78 11.54 9.90
N GLY A 48 1.99 10.77 10.64
CA GLY A 48 0.77 11.26 11.25
C GLY A 48 -0.50 10.91 10.52
N VAL A 49 -0.43 10.08 9.50
CA VAL A 49 -1.63 9.65 8.77
C VAL A 49 -2.36 8.60 9.61
N ASN A 50 -3.66 8.76 9.75
CA ASN A 50 -4.47 7.83 10.51
C ASN A 50 -4.53 6.49 9.78
N PRO A 51 -4.21 5.37 10.46
CA PRO A 51 -4.26 4.05 9.83
C PRO A 51 -5.60 3.73 9.18
N ARG A 52 -6.69 4.27 9.69
CA ARG A 52 -8.02 4.05 9.10
C ARG A 52 -8.17 4.70 7.74
N GLU A 53 -7.31 5.64 7.42
CA GLU A 53 -7.33 6.35 6.16
C GLU A 53 -6.36 5.77 5.14
N ILE A 54 -5.78 4.62 5.47
CA ILE A 54 -4.81 3.96 4.60
C ILE A 54 -5.36 2.60 4.23
N ARG A 55 -5.21 2.23 2.97
CA ARG A 55 -5.68 0.94 2.49
C ARG A 55 -4.69 0.38 1.49
N ALA A 56 -4.43 -0.92 1.59
CA ALA A 56 -3.62 -1.63 0.62
C ALA A 56 -4.54 -2.51 -0.22
N VAL A 57 -4.37 -2.46 -1.52
CA VAL A 57 -5.16 -3.26 -2.45
C VAL A 57 -4.25 -3.90 -3.48
N LYS A 58 -4.72 -4.97 -4.09
CA LYS A 58 -3.96 -5.60 -5.16
C LYS A 58 -3.89 -4.66 -6.35
N ASP A 59 -2.71 -4.61 -6.95
CA ASP A 59 -2.43 -3.73 -8.07
C ASP A 59 -2.56 -4.45 -9.41
N ASN A 60 -2.60 -5.77 -9.40
CA ASN A 60 -2.72 -6.54 -10.64
C ASN A 60 -3.90 -7.50 -10.64
#